data_43019df77abec91d00ed97eb900ba2f7
#
_entry.id   43019df77abec91d00ed97eb900ba2f7
#
_cell.length_a   1.000
_cell.length_b   1.000
_cell.length_c   1.000
_cell.angle_alpha   90.00
_cell.angle_beta   90.00
_cell.angle_gamma   90.00
#
_symmetry.space_group_name_H-M   'P 1'
#
loop_
_entity.id
_entity.type
_entity.pdbx_description
1 polymer ?
#
loop_
_entity_poly.entity_id
_entity_poly.type
_entity_poly.pdbx_seq_one_letter_code
_entity_poly.pdbx_strand_id
1 'polypeptide(L)'
;MTGGQYGLFEWHMPANAGGASPHFHKTFSESFYILAGTVQLYDGQRWADAQTGDFLYVPAGGIHAFRNGSDQPASMLILFAPGAPRENYFRETAALAAAGRELSYDEWTELYTRHDQYRAE
;
A
#
# COMPACT_ATOMS: atom_id res chain seq x y z
N MET A 1 -5.32 3.26 19.31
CA MET A 1 -5.01 2.07 20.10
C MET A 1 -3.57 1.99 20.54
N THR A 2 -2.63 2.31 19.68
CA THR A 2 -1.20 2.27 20.03
C THR A 2 -0.65 3.64 20.43
N GLY A 3 -1.50 4.66 20.53
CA GLY A 3 -1.06 6.04 20.74
C GLY A 3 -0.29 6.58 19.53
N GLY A 4 -0.52 6.04 18.35
CA GLY A 4 0.17 6.47 17.13
C GLY A 4 1.54 5.84 16.94
N GLN A 5 1.91 4.81 17.72
CA GLN A 5 3.21 4.16 17.57
C GLN A 5 3.28 3.27 16.35
N TYR A 6 2.17 2.62 15.97
CA TYR A 6 2.09 1.85 14.73
C TYR A 6 0.63 1.67 14.31
N GLY A 7 0.44 1.30 13.05
CA GLY A 7 -0.85 0.87 12.51
C GLY A 7 -0.65 -0.44 11.78
N LEU A 8 -1.57 -1.39 11.95
CA LEU A 8 -1.50 -2.72 11.34
C LEU A 8 -2.79 -3.01 10.60
N PHE A 9 -2.67 -3.41 9.33
CA PHE A 9 -3.80 -3.71 8.46
C PHE A 9 -3.62 -5.06 7.79
N GLU A 10 -4.72 -5.80 7.63
CA GLU A 10 -4.74 -6.99 6.78
C GLU A 10 -5.31 -6.59 5.42
N TRP A 11 -4.58 -6.90 4.36
CA TRP A 11 -4.90 -6.48 3.00
C TRP A 11 -5.16 -7.72 2.14
N HIS A 12 -6.32 -7.76 1.50
CA HIS A 12 -6.72 -8.86 0.63
C HIS A 12 -6.77 -8.39 -0.81
N MET A 13 -6.12 -9.14 -1.70
CA MET A 13 -6.10 -8.84 -3.13
C MET A 13 -6.66 -10.01 -3.92
N PRO A 14 -7.71 -9.78 -4.73
CA PRO A 14 -8.16 -10.84 -5.66
C PRO A 14 -7.09 -11.12 -6.70
N ALA A 15 -7.28 -12.21 -7.45
CA ALA A 15 -6.39 -12.56 -8.54
C ALA A 15 -6.28 -11.41 -9.55
N ASN A 16 -5.08 -11.21 -10.05
CA ASN A 16 -4.78 -10.17 -11.06
C ASN A 16 -5.16 -8.77 -10.64
N ALA A 17 -5.15 -8.50 -9.33
CA ALA A 17 -5.48 -7.17 -8.82
C ALA A 17 -4.27 -6.26 -8.88
N GLY A 18 -4.47 -5.07 -9.40
CA GLY A 18 -3.52 -3.99 -9.22
C GLY A 18 -3.48 -3.59 -7.76
N GLY A 19 -2.35 -3.06 -7.32
CA GLY A 19 -2.20 -2.51 -5.99
C GLY A 19 -1.75 -1.07 -6.09
N ALA A 20 -0.89 -0.65 -5.17
CA ALA A 20 -0.30 0.67 -5.21
C ALA A 20 0.82 0.72 -6.25
N SER A 21 0.79 1.72 -7.12
CA SER A 21 1.89 2.00 -8.04
C SER A 21 3.07 2.59 -7.27
N PRO A 22 4.28 2.68 -7.89
CA PRO A 22 5.46 3.19 -7.18
C PRO A 22 5.22 4.55 -6.53
N HIS A 23 5.52 4.62 -5.24
CA HIS A 23 5.30 5.81 -4.42
C HIS A 23 6.19 5.76 -3.17
N PHE A 24 6.20 6.83 -2.40
CA PHE A 24 6.89 6.87 -1.11
C PHE A 24 6.09 7.70 -0.11
N HIS A 25 6.42 7.52 1.18
CA HIS A 25 5.85 8.30 2.28
C HIS A 25 7.01 9.00 3.00
N LYS A 26 6.76 10.20 3.55
CA LYS A 26 7.83 10.99 4.15
C LYS A 26 7.95 10.80 5.67
N THR A 27 6.86 10.48 6.35
CA THR A 27 6.80 10.53 7.81
C THR A 27 6.64 9.16 8.47
N PHE A 28 6.52 8.08 7.70
CA PHE A 28 6.36 6.74 8.28
C PHE A 28 6.99 5.67 7.41
N SER A 29 7.37 4.56 8.05
CA SER A 29 7.80 3.35 7.36
C SER A 29 6.60 2.47 7.05
N GLU A 30 6.75 1.57 6.09
CA GLU A 30 5.72 0.61 5.71
C GLU A 30 6.38 -0.76 5.54
N SER A 31 5.85 -1.77 6.21
CA SER A 31 6.38 -3.14 6.12
C SER A 31 5.29 -4.09 5.68
N PHE A 32 5.69 -5.12 4.93
CA PHE A 32 4.78 -6.10 4.34
C PHE A 32 5.16 -7.49 4.82
N TYR A 33 4.17 -8.25 5.26
CA TYR A 33 4.34 -9.66 5.63
C TYR A 33 3.28 -10.47 4.90
N ILE A 34 3.70 -11.44 4.10
CA ILE A 34 2.80 -12.19 3.23
C ILE A 34 2.17 -13.33 4.00
N LEU A 35 0.82 -13.35 4.04
CA LEU A 35 0.04 -14.37 4.75
C LEU A 35 -0.36 -15.51 3.83
N ALA A 36 -0.75 -15.23 2.59
CA ALA A 36 -1.21 -16.24 1.65
C ALA A 36 -1.01 -15.77 0.22
N GLY A 37 -0.77 -16.70 -0.68
CA GLY A 37 -0.58 -16.41 -2.10
C GLY A 37 0.76 -15.80 -2.41
N THR A 38 0.86 -15.16 -3.56
CA THR A 38 2.08 -14.48 -4.03
C THR A 38 1.76 -13.03 -4.29
N VAL A 39 2.54 -12.14 -3.71
CA VAL A 39 2.43 -10.69 -3.91
C VAL A 39 3.70 -10.22 -4.60
N GLN A 40 3.56 -9.43 -5.65
CA GLN A 40 4.72 -8.79 -6.28
C GLN A 40 5.00 -7.49 -5.55
N LEU A 41 6.23 -7.33 -5.07
CA LEU A 41 6.68 -6.16 -4.33
C LEU A 41 7.80 -5.46 -5.09
N TYR A 42 7.72 -4.13 -5.16
CA TYR A 42 8.75 -3.28 -5.75
C TYR A 42 9.48 -2.55 -4.63
N ASP A 43 10.80 -2.65 -4.59
CA ASP A 43 11.61 -2.08 -3.50
C ASP A 43 12.34 -0.78 -3.89
N GLY A 44 11.95 -0.18 -5.01
CA GLY A 44 12.61 1.00 -5.55
C GLY A 44 13.62 0.69 -6.64
N GLN A 45 14.00 -0.57 -6.80
CA GLN A 45 14.97 -1.01 -7.80
C GLN A 45 14.42 -2.08 -8.72
N ARG A 46 13.68 -3.05 -8.16
CA ARG A 46 13.14 -4.17 -8.94
C ARG A 46 11.87 -4.71 -8.31
N TRP A 47 11.10 -5.38 -9.14
CA TRP A 47 9.96 -6.18 -8.71
C TRP A 47 10.44 -7.59 -8.35
N ALA A 48 9.89 -8.12 -7.27
CA ALA A 48 10.17 -9.50 -6.85
C ALA A 48 8.89 -10.15 -6.35
N ASP A 49 8.79 -11.47 -6.54
CA ASP A 49 7.67 -12.24 -6.00
C ASP A 49 7.94 -12.53 -4.52
N ALA A 50 6.97 -12.18 -3.68
CA ALA A 50 6.99 -12.49 -2.26
C ALA A 50 5.92 -13.52 -1.94
N GLN A 51 6.26 -14.53 -1.18
CA GLN A 51 5.40 -15.65 -0.83
C GLN A 51 5.14 -15.68 0.67
N THR A 52 4.25 -16.57 1.08
CA THR A 52 3.90 -16.73 2.50
C THR A 52 5.14 -16.79 3.38
N GLY A 53 5.20 -15.92 4.39
CA GLY A 53 6.33 -15.83 5.31
C GLY A 53 7.39 -14.82 4.91
N ASP A 54 7.34 -14.28 3.70
CA ASP A 54 8.29 -13.26 3.27
C ASP A 54 7.94 -11.90 3.87
N PHE A 55 8.95 -11.10 4.12
CA PHE A 55 8.82 -9.80 4.77
C PHE A 55 9.67 -8.76 4.04
N LEU A 56 9.09 -7.56 3.85
CA LEU A 56 9.82 -6.41 3.29
C LEU A 56 9.61 -5.20 4.19
N TYR A 57 10.70 -4.59 4.63
CA TYR A 57 10.68 -3.32 5.36
C TYR A 57 11.03 -2.17 4.41
N VAL A 58 10.19 -1.12 4.38
CA VAL A 58 10.42 0.07 3.59
C VAL A 58 10.51 1.26 4.54
N PRO A 59 11.69 1.89 4.67
CA PRO A 59 11.83 3.07 5.54
C PRO A 59 11.07 4.27 4.97
N ALA A 60 10.85 5.28 5.80
CA ALA A 60 10.33 6.56 5.32
C ALA A 60 11.21 7.07 4.19
N GLY A 61 10.58 7.54 3.11
CA GLY A 61 11.28 7.98 1.90
C GLY A 61 11.59 6.86 0.91
N GLY A 62 11.42 5.58 1.30
CA GLY A 62 11.68 4.45 0.42
C GLY A 62 10.60 4.28 -0.64
N ILE A 63 10.99 4.19 -1.90
CA ILE A 63 10.06 3.98 -3.01
C ILE A 63 9.63 2.52 -3.00
N HIS A 64 8.33 2.29 -3.09
CA HIS A 64 7.78 0.93 -3.08
C HIS A 64 6.46 0.84 -3.86
N ALA A 65 6.05 -0.38 -4.16
CA ALA A 65 4.78 -0.67 -4.81
C ALA A 65 4.42 -2.13 -4.56
N PHE A 66 3.17 -2.48 -4.80
CA PHE A 66 2.73 -3.88 -4.71
C PHE A 66 1.60 -4.15 -5.70
N ARG A 67 1.46 -5.41 -6.07
CA ARG A 67 0.36 -5.90 -6.90
C ARG A 67 0.22 -7.41 -6.75
N ASN A 68 -0.94 -7.94 -7.09
CA ASN A 68 -1.14 -9.38 -7.24
C ASN A 68 -1.27 -9.70 -8.72
N GLY A 69 -0.16 -10.03 -9.38
CA GLY A 69 -0.15 -10.41 -10.79
C GLY A 69 -0.41 -11.90 -11.02
N SER A 70 -0.74 -12.65 -9.97
CA SER A 70 -1.04 -14.07 -10.08
C SER A 70 -2.52 -14.33 -10.35
N ASP A 71 -2.85 -15.58 -10.69
CA ASP A 71 -4.24 -16.01 -10.93
C ASP A 71 -4.93 -16.52 -9.65
N GLN A 72 -4.32 -16.30 -8.47
CA GLN A 72 -4.85 -16.71 -7.19
C GLN A 72 -4.97 -15.49 -6.27
N PRO A 73 -5.93 -15.50 -5.34
CA PRO A 73 -6.00 -14.42 -4.35
C PRO A 73 -4.77 -14.43 -3.44
N ALA A 74 -4.44 -13.28 -2.90
CA ALA A 74 -3.33 -13.11 -1.99
C ALA A 74 -3.72 -12.22 -0.81
N SER A 75 -3.04 -12.38 0.31
CA SER A 75 -3.26 -11.52 1.47
C SER A 75 -1.94 -11.24 2.18
N MET A 76 -1.87 -10.09 2.83
CA MET A 76 -0.69 -9.66 3.55
C MET A 76 -1.06 -8.77 4.72
N LEU A 77 -0.15 -8.67 5.68
CA LEU A 77 -0.21 -7.64 6.71
C LEU A 77 0.62 -6.45 6.26
N ILE A 78 0.11 -5.25 6.51
CA ILE A 78 0.84 -4.01 6.27
C ILE A 78 0.98 -3.30 7.60
N LEU A 79 2.22 -3.00 7.99
CA LEU A 79 2.56 -2.31 9.24
C LEU A 79 3.09 -0.92 8.93
N PHE A 80 2.45 0.10 9.48
CA PHE A 80 2.90 1.49 9.38
C PHE A 80 3.49 1.93 10.72
N ALA A 81 4.68 2.51 10.72
CA ALA A 81 5.33 3.00 11.94
C ALA A 81 6.10 4.30 11.65
N PRO A 82 5.81 5.39 12.37
CA PRO A 82 4.72 5.53 13.35
C PRO A 82 3.35 5.36 12.71
N GLY A 83 2.31 5.19 13.53
CA GLY A 83 0.95 4.98 13.05
C GLY A 83 0.44 6.22 12.33
N ALA A 84 0.28 6.11 11.02
CA ALA A 84 -0.32 7.16 10.21
C ALA A 84 -1.84 6.98 10.18
N PRO A 85 -2.63 8.04 9.95
CA PRO A 85 -4.09 7.93 9.88
C PRO A 85 -4.52 7.35 8.53
N ARG A 86 -4.02 6.16 8.20
CA ARG A 86 -4.31 5.50 6.92
C ARG A 86 -5.77 5.09 6.79
N GLU A 87 -6.48 4.91 7.91
CA GLU A 87 -7.91 4.64 7.91
C GLU A 87 -8.66 5.72 7.11
N ASN A 88 -8.29 6.99 7.28
CA ASN A 88 -8.94 8.08 6.55
C ASN A 88 -8.68 7.97 5.04
N TYR A 89 -7.46 7.63 4.66
CA TYR A 89 -7.11 7.42 3.25
C TYR A 89 -7.92 6.26 2.67
N PHE A 90 -7.98 5.12 3.36
CA PHE A 90 -8.70 3.95 2.88
C PHE A 90 -10.21 4.22 2.80
N ARG A 91 -10.78 4.92 3.78
CA ARG A 91 -12.20 5.30 3.77
C ARG A 91 -12.51 6.23 2.60
N GLU A 92 -11.64 7.21 2.34
CA GLU A 92 -11.85 8.16 1.25
C GLU A 92 -11.79 7.47 -0.11
N THR A 93 -10.80 6.61 -0.33
CA THR A 93 -10.70 5.87 -1.60
C THR A 93 -11.86 4.89 -1.78
N ALA A 94 -12.29 4.22 -0.71
CA ALA A 94 -13.44 3.32 -0.78
C ALA A 94 -14.73 4.08 -1.09
N ALA A 95 -14.92 5.27 -0.52
CA ALA A 95 -16.09 6.10 -0.79
C ALA A 95 -16.14 6.56 -2.24
N LEU A 96 -14.99 6.92 -2.82
CA LEU A 96 -14.89 7.30 -4.23
C LEU A 96 -15.25 6.13 -5.14
N ALA A 97 -14.75 4.94 -4.82
CA ALA A 97 -15.07 3.73 -5.58
C ALA A 97 -16.55 3.38 -5.50
N ALA A 98 -17.14 3.46 -4.30
CA ALA A 98 -18.57 3.19 -4.11
C ALA A 98 -19.46 4.19 -4.84
N ALA A 99 -19.02 5.44 -4.97
CA ALA A 99 -19.74 6.47 -5.71
C ALA A 99 -19.53 6.36 -7.22
N GLY A 100 -18.68 5.46 -7.69
CA GLY A 100 -18.34 5.33 -9.11
C GLY A 100 -17.60 6.55 -9.65
N ARG A 101 -16.97 7.31 -8.78
CA ARG A 101 -16.31 8.56 -9.17
C ARG A 101 -14.90 8.31 -9.64
N GLU A 102 -14.56 8.78 -10.82
CA GLU A 102 -13.20 8.74 -11.35
C GLU A 102 -12.54 10.09 -11.15
N LEU A 103 -11.30 10.07 -10.63
CA LEU A 103 -10.52 11.27 -10.41
C LEU A 103 -9.53 11.46 -11.55
N SER A 104 -9.25 12.73 -11.87
CA SER A 104 -8.18 13.07 -12.79
C SER A 104 -6.82 12.77 -12.14
N TYR A 105 -5.76 12.78 -12.95
CA TYR A 105 -4.39 12.63 -12.45
C TYR A 105 -4.08 13.64 -11.34
N ASP A 106 -4.43 14.91 -11.55
CA ASP A 106 -4.15 15.97 -10.57
C ASP A 106 -4.97 15.78 -9.29
N GLU A 107 -6.23 15.35 -9.41
CA GLU A 107 -7.07 15.07 -8.24
C GLU A 107 -6.51 13.91 -7.40
N TRP A 108 -6.03 12.84 -8.06
CA TRP A 108 -5.37 11.74 -7.36
C TRP A 108 -4.08 12.19 -6.68
N THR A 109 -3.29 13.03 -7.35
CA THR A 109 -2.05 13.57 -6.78
C THR A 109 -2.34 14.37 -5.50
N GLU A 110 -3.37 15.21 -5.52
CA GLU A 110 -3.76 15.98 -4.35
C GLU A 110 -4.22 15.07 -3.20
N LEU A 111 -5.03 14.08 -3.51
CA LEU A 111 -5.51 13.12 -2.50
C LEU A 111 -4.34 12.38 -1.86
N TYR A 112 -3.43 11.87 -2.66
CA TYR A 112 -2.24 11.19 -2.14
C TYR A 112 -1.41 12.10 -1.25
N THR A 113 -1.16 13.33 -1.69
CA THR A 113 -0.34 14.29 -0.94
C THR A 113 -0.95 14.61 0.42
N ARG A 114 -2.27 14.74 0.50
CA ARG A 114 -2.96 14.97 1.78
C ARG A 114 -2.78 13.82 2.77
N HIS A 115 -2.48 12.62 2.26
CA HIS A 115 -2.28 11.42 3.07
C HIS A 115 -0.83 10.95 3.10
N ASP A 116 0.13 11.86 2.87
CA ASP A 116 1.57 11.58 2.89
C ASP A 116 1.94 10.43 1.94
N GLN A 117 1.46 10.53 0.69
CA GLN A 117 1.79 9.58 -0.36
C GLN A 117 2.19 10.35 -1.61
N TYR A 118 3.38 10.05 -2.14
CA TYR A 118 3.97 10.78 -3.26
C TYR A 118 4.35 9.80 -4.36
N ARG A 119 3.94 10.11 -5.60
CA ARG A 119 4.29 9.26 -6.74
C ARG A 119 5.77 9.31 -7.04
N ALA A 120 6.32 8.16 -7.40
CA ALA A 120 7.72 8.01 -7.78
C ALA A 120 7.82 7.76 -9.28
N GLU A 121 7.39 8.73 -10.05
CA GLU A 121 7.40 8.65 -11.53
C GLU A 121 8.55 9.46 -12.12
#